data_e2426e5f3875821ff1aa2d5fc7db0c70
#
_entry.id   e2426e5f3875821ff1aa2d5fc7db0c70
#
_cell.length_a   1.000
_cell.length_b   1.000
_cell.length_c   1.000
_cell.angle_alpha   90.00
_cell.angle_beta   90.00
_cell.angle_gamma   90.00
#
_symmetry.space_group_name_H-M   'P 1'
#
loop_
_entity.id
_entity.type
_entity.pdbx_description
1 polymer ?
#
loop_
_entity_poly.entity_id
_entity_poly.type
_entity_poly.pdbx_seq_one_letter_code
_entity_poly.pdbx_strand_id
1 'polypeptide(L)'
;SQKSVISQINSSGGHVVSQMASAYNGVHARVRGSELKKIEALPEVVAIHGAPRYKVRPTNDISVPFLGADKVWQDVGYTGKNVKVAVLDTGIDYTHADFGGPGTPDAFTAASRKSDRIADPALFGTKAAKVKGGVDLVGDKYDASDPKSKPHPDPNPLDCAAAGHGSHVAGTIAGLGVTTSGDTYHGPYDGTTADKKFK
;
A
#
# COMPACT_ATOMS: atom_id res chain seq x y z
N SER A 1 -10.52 -2.94 34.38
CA SER A 1 -11.18 -2.51 33.13
C SER A 1 -10.33 -1.40 32.48
N GLN A 2 -10.34 -1.26 31.17
CA GLN A 2 -9.54 -0.22 30.49
C GLN A 2 -9.87 1.21 30.98
N LYS A 3 -11.04 1.43 31.55
CA LYS A 3 -11.48 2.77 32.01
C LYS A 3 -10.58 3.35 33.10
N SER A 4 -10.14 2.54 34.06
CA SER A 4 -9.23 2.98 35.13
C SER A 4 -7.85 3.36 34.59
N VAL A 5 -7.33 2.56 33.68
CA VAL A 5 -6.06 2.80 32.98
C VAL A 5 -6.10 4.09 32.16
N ILE A 6 -7.18 4.29 31.41
CA ILE A 6 -7.40 5.50 30.61
C ILE A 6 -7.49 6.74 31.50
N SER A 7 -8.22 6.65 32.62
CA SER A 7 -8.32 7.74 33.59
C SER A 7 -6.95 8.11 34.14
N GLN A 8 -6.12 7.13 34.53
CA GLN A 8 -4.77 7.36 35.00
C GLN A 8 -3.86 7.96 33.95
N ILE A 9 -3.94 7.49 32.67
CA ILE A 9 -3.19 8.06 31.55
C ILE A 9 -3.52 9.54 31.37
N ASN A 10 -4.80 9.87 31.33
CA ASN A 10 -5.27 11.24 31.12
C ASN A 10 -4.89 12.16 32.32
N SER A 11 -5.04 11.69 33.55
CA SER A 11 -4.68 12.47 34.76
C SER A 11 -3.18 12.74 34.88
N SER A 12 -2.34 11.87 34.29
CA SER A 12 -0.88 12.06 34.24
C SER A 12 -0.41 12.91 33.02
N GLY A 13 -1.35 13.53 32.32
CA GLY A 13 -1.05 14.34 31.12
C GLY A 13 -0.66 13.51 29.89
N GLY A 14 -1.00 12.24 29.89
CA GLY A 14 -0.87 11.36 28.72
C GLY A 14 -2.04 11.53 27.76
N HIS A 15 -1.93 10.90 26.60
CA HIS A 15 -2.95 10.92 25.55
C HIS A 15 -3.22 9.51 25.03
N VAL A 16 -4.47 9.08 25.08
CA VAL A 16 -4.92 7.80 24.53
C VAL A 16 -5.07 7.94 23.02
N VAL A 17 -4.36 7.11 22.26
CA VAL A 17 -4.40 7.09 20.80
C VAL A 17 -5.49 6.15 20.29
N SER A 18 -5.59 4.95 20.87
CA SER A 18 -6.61 3.96 20.52
C SER A 18 -6.86 2.96 21.63
N GLN A 19 -8.03 2.32 21.57
CA GLN A 19 -8.43 1.23 22.45
C GLN A 19 -8.65 -0.02 21.58
N MET A 20 -8.22 -1.16 22.08
CA MET A 20 -8.39 -2.45 21.42
C MET A 20 -9.10 -3.39 22.40
N ALA A 21 -10.17 -4.04 21.95
CA ALA A 21 -11.00 -4.88 22.81
C ALA A 21 -11.38 -6.24 22.19
N SER A 22 -11.05 -6.46 20.91
CA SER A 22 -11.46 -7.69 20.21
C SER A 22 -10.35 -8.74 20.21
N ALA A 23 -9.34 -8.59 19.34
CA ALA A 23 -8.24 -9.55 19.26
C ALA A 23 -7.17 -9.35 20.34
N TYR A 24 -7.08 -8.16 20.91
CA TYR A 24 -6.15 -7.78 21.96
C TYR A 24 -6.83 -6.82 22.92
N ASN A 25 -6.66 -7.07 24.23
CA ASN A 25 -7.19 -6.17 25.25
C ASN A 25 -6.10 -5.17 25.67
N GLY A 26 -6.10 -3.98 25.07
CA GLY A 26 -5.05 -3.00 25.32
C GLY A 26 -5.45 -1.56 25.03
N VAL A 27 -4.63 -0.64 25.53
CA VAL A 27 -4.73 0.80 25.30
C VAL A 27 -3.42 1.27 24.69
N HIS A 28 -3.48 1.84 23.48
CA HIS A 28 -2.35 2.54 22.90
C HIS A 28 -2.36 3.99 23.34
N ALA A 29 -1.31 4.44 23.98
CA ALA A 29 -1.23 5.79 24.52
C ALA A 29 0.16 6.40 24.38
N ARG A 30 0.22 7.71 24.46
CA ARG A 30 1.47 8.47 24.61
C ARG A 30 1.53 8.97 26.06
N VAL A 31 2.58 8.59 26.76
CA VAL A 31 2.80 8.97 28.14
C VAL A 31 4.26 9.39 28.35
N ARG A 32 4.51 10.20 29.37
CA ARG A 32 5.88 10.54 29.79
C ARG A 32 6.54 9.32 30.43
N GLY A 33 7.82 9.10 30.16
CA GLY A 33 8.56 7.98 30.73
C GLY A 33 8.52 7.93 32.29
N SER A 34 8.46 9.08 32.96
CA SER A 34 8.30 9.20 34.41
C SER A 34 7.00 8.61 34.95
N GLU A 35 5.96 8.52 34.13
CA GLU A 35 4.64 8.03 34.55
C GLU A 35 4.45 6.52 34.29
N LEU A 36 5.36 5.89 33.56
CA LEU A 36 5.23 4.46 33.22
C LEU A 36 5.12 3.57 34.43
N LYS A 37 5.95 3.77 35.47
CA LYS A 37 5.90 2.97 36.70
C LYS A 37 4.57 3.08 37.43
N LYS A 38 3.93 4.25 37.41
CA LYS A 38 2.61 4.45 38.04
C LYS A 38 1.51 3.72 37.30
N ILE A 39 1.60 3.72 35.97
CA ILE A 39 0.63 3.01 35.09
C ILE A 39 0.84 1.49 35.20
N GLU A 40 2.09 1.04 35.21
CA GLU A 40 2.45 -0.36 35.39
C GLU A 40 1.98 -0.96 36.73
N ALA A 41 1.95 -0.12 37.77
CA ALA A 41 1.49 -0.54 39.09
C ALA A 41 -0.03 -0.70 39.21
N LEU A 42 -0.81 -0.34 38.20
CA LEU A 42 -2.26 -0.56 38.20
C LEU A 42 -2.59 -2.05 38.11
N PRO A 43 -3.51 -2.57 38.92
CA PRO A 43 -3.84 -4.00 38.94
C PRO A 43 -4.42 -4.52 37.63
N GLU A 44 -4.93 -3.64 36.76
CA GLU A 44 -5.47 -3.99 35.46
C GLU A 44 -4.42 -4.00 34.36
N VAL A 45 -3.18 -3.59 34.64
CA VAL A 45 -2.08 -3.56 33.65
C VAL A 45 -1.24 -4.82 33.81
N VAL A 46 -1.28 -5.68 32.83
CA VAL A 46 -0.49 -6.92 32.80
C VAL A 46 0.93 -6.66 32.30
N ALA A 47 1.08 -5.80 31.31
CA ALA A 47 2.37 -5.42 30.76
C ALA A 47 2.29 -4.09 30.00
N ILE A 48 3.42 -3.39 29.93
CA ILE A 48 3.61 -2.22 29.09
C ILE A 48 4.66 -2.56 28.02
N HIS A 49 4.30 -2.35 26.77
CA HIS A 49 5.21 -2.54 25.64
C HIS A 49 5.47 -1.20 24.93
N GLY A 50 6.71 -0.98 24.52
CA GLY A 50 7.01 0.12 23.62
C GLY A 50 6.29 -0.09 22.27
N ALA A 51 5.63 0.96 21.77
CA ALA A 51 5.04 0.97 20.44
C ALA A 51 5.94 1.80 19.51
N PRO A 52 6.99 1.21 18.93
CA PRO A 52 7.88 1.93 18.03
C PRO A 52 7.11 2.33 16.76
N ARG A 53 7.39 3.52 16.25
CA ARG A 53 6.85 3.95 14.97
C ARG A 53 7.69 3.34 13.87
N TYR A 54 7.12 2.44 13.15
CA TYR A 54 7.71 1.96 11.90
C TYR A 54 7.25 2.86 10.75
N LYS A 55 8.20 3.41 10.02
CA LYS A 55 7.94 3.99 8.73
C LYS A 55 8.04 2.83 7.74
N VAL A 56 6.92 2.23 7.42
CA VAL A 56 6.88 1.22 6.36
C VAL A 56 7.22 1.95 5.07
N ARG A 57 8.38 1.62 4.51
CA ARG A 57 8.68 1.90 3.10
C ARG A 57 8.51 0.58 2.39
N PRO A 58 7.45 0.43 1.59
CA PRO A 58 7.33 -0.76 0.75
C PRO A 58 8.53 -0.76 -0.22
N THR A 59 9.34 -1.79 -0.15
CA THR A 59 10.50 -1.96 -1.02
C THR A 59 10.52 -3.40 -1.49
N ASN A 60 10.45 -3.60 -2.81
CA ASN A 60 10.56 -4.93 -3.41
C ASN A 60 12.00 -5.39 -3.58
N ASP A 61 12.97 -4.51 -3.38
CA ASP A 61 14.40 -4.79 -3.42
C ASP A 61 14.86 -5.78 -2.34
N ILE A 62 14.13 -5.89 -1.24
CA ILE A 62 14.40 -6.87 -0.18
C ILE A 62 13.52 -8.11 -0.33
N SER A 63 12.21 -7.94 -0.56
CA SER A 63 11.27 -9.05 -0.55
C SER A 63 11.44 -10.02 -1.71
N VAL A 64 11.76 -9.53 -2.90
CA VAL A 64 11.95 -10.37 -4.09
C VAL A 64 13.17 -11.30 -3.94
N PRO A 65 14.37 -10.83 -3.57
CA PRO A 65 15.50 -11.72 -3.31
C PRO A 65 15.28 -12.62 -2.09
N PHE A 66 14.63 -12.13 -1.02
CA PHE A 66 14.34 -12.91 0.17
C PHE A 66 13.47 -14.14 -0.12
N LEU A 67 12.48 -14.00 -1.01
CA LEU A 67 11.62 -15.09 -1.47
C LEU A 67 12.29 -15.96 -2.53
N GLY A 68 13.42 -15.56 -3.07
CA GLY A 68 14.15 -16.25 -4.13
C GLY A 68 13.47 -16.17 -5.50
N ALA A 69 12.63 -15.18 -5.75
CA ALA A 69 11.97 -15.01 -7.04
C ALA A 69 12.97 -14.72 -8.16
N ASP A 70 14.03 -13.98 -7.88
CA ASP A 70 15.15 -13.75 -8.79
C ASP A 70 15.83 -15.05 -9.23
N LYS A 71 15.97 -16.03 -8.33
CA LYS A 71 16.50 -17.37 -8.66
C LYS A 71 15.58 -18.15 -9.58
N VAL A 72 14.27 -18.03 -9.40
CA VAL A 72 13.30 -18.65 -10.33
C VAL A 72 13.46 -18.08 -11.74
N TRP A 73 13.70 -16.78 -11.88
CA TRP A 73 13.97 -16.18 -13.18
C TRP A 73 15.28 -16.67 -13.79
N GLN A 74 16.34 -16.79 -12.98
CA GLN A 74 17.67 -17.25 -13.40
C GLN A 74 17.68 -18.72 -13.75
N ASP A 75 17.17 -19.57 -12.85
CA ASP A 75 17.38 -21.02 -12.91
C ASP A 75 16.39 -21.72 -13.85
N VAL A 76 15.15 -21.21 -13.93
CA VAL A 76 14.07 -21.85 -14.69
C VAL A 76 13.44 -20.95 -15.75
N GLY A 77 13.78 -19.66 -15.82
CA GLY A 77 13.32 -18.73 -16.84
C GLY A 77 11.84 -18.34 -16.74
N TYR A 78 11.16 -18.68 -15.65
CA TYR A 78 9.75 -18.35 -15.46
C TYR A 78 9.58 -16.94 -14.90
N THR A 79 9.12 -16.02 -15.72
CA THR A 79 8.91 -14.61 -15.37
C THR A 79 7.44 -14.22 -15.23
N GLY A 80 6.51 -15.19 -15.26
CA GLY A 80 5.07 -14.92 -15.29
C GLY A 80 4.56 -14.38 -16.63
N LYS A 81 5.34 -14.48 -17.71
CA LYS A 81 4.92 -14.02 -19.04
C LYS A 81 3.60 -14.67 -19.46
N ASN A 82 2.64 -13.85 -19.92
CA ASN A 82 1.29 -14.26 -20.34
C ASN A 82 0.35 -14.70 -19.19
N VAL A 83 0.78 -14.65 -17.95
CA VAL A 83 -0.12 -14.87 -16.80
C VAL A 83 -0.95 -13.62 -16.58
N LYS A 84 -2.27 -13.79 -16.39
CA LYS A 84 -3.20 -12.73 -16.01
C LYS A 84 -3.53 -12.85 -14.53
N VAL A 85 -3.36 -11.76 -13.80
CA VAL A 85 -3.71 -11.69 -12.38
C VAL A 85 -4.73 -10.58 -12.19
N ALA A 86 -5.82 -10.87 -11.47
CA ALA A 86 -6.77 -9.87 -11.02
C ALA A 86 -6.36 -9.42 -9.61
N VAL A 87 -6.30 -8.11 -9.39
CA VAL A 87 -6.04 -7.49 -8.10
C VAL A 87 -7.31 -6.74 -7.68
N LEU A 88 -7.92 -7.18 -6.58
CA LEU A 88 -9.07 -6.49 -5.96
C LEU A 88 -8.52 -5.72 -4.78
N ASP A 89 -8.35 -4.41 -4.96
CA ASP A 89 -7.67 -3.55 -3.99
C ASP A 89 -8.14 -2.10 -4.16
N THR A 90 -7.34 -1.11 -3.78
CA THR A 90 -7.67 0.31 -3.83
C THR A 90 -7.66 0.93 -5.23
N GLY A 91 -7.24 0.19 -6.24
CA GLY A 91 -7.09 0.65 -7.61
C GLY A 91 -5.67 0.41 -8.14
N ILE A 92 -5.34 1.04 -9.28
CA ILE A 92 -4.01 0.97 -9.90
C ILE A 92 -3.64 2.29 -10.58
N ASP A 93 -2.47 2.84 -10.25
CA ASP A 93 -1.91 3.98 -10.99
C ASP A 93 -1.28 3.48 -12.31
N TYR A 94 -2.10 3.29 -13.32
CA TYR A 94 -1.65 2.88 -14.65
C TYR A 94 -0.80 3.96 -15.36
N THR A 95 -0.69 5.18 -14.80
CA THR A 95 0.21 6.23 -15.33
C THR A 95 1.63 6.07 -14.82
N HIS A 96 1.85 5.22 -13.81
CA HIS A 96 3.17 4.98 -13.23
C HIS A 96 4.11 4.27 -14.21
N ALA A 97 5.40 4.63 -14.19
CA ALA A 97 6.41 4.04 -15.07
C ALA A 97 6.56 2.53 -14.88
N ASP A 98 6.29 2.01 -13.69
CA ASP A 98 6.32 0.58 -13.38
C ASP A 98 5.31 -0.25 -14.19
N PHE A 99 4.27 0.40 -14.71
CA PHE A 99 3.28 -0.19 -15.60
C PHE A 99 3.40 0.24 -17.06
N GLY A 100 4.47 0.97 -17.40
CA GLY A 100 4.73 1.49 -18.74
C GLY A 100 4.05 2.83 -19.03
N GLY A 101 3.57 3.52 -18.00
CA GLY A 101 3.04 4.87 -18.10
C GLY A 101 4.16 5.94 -18.09
N PRO A 102 3.80 7.22 -18.26
CA PRO A 102 4.77 8.33 -18.27
C PRO A 102 5.53 8.52 -16.97
N GLY A 103 5.03 8.02 -15.83
CA GLY A 103 5.69 8.09 -14.52
C GLY A 103 5.80 9.50 -13.93
N THR A 104 5.00 10.46 -14.40
CA THR A 104 5.08 11.84 -13.94
C THR A 104 3.86 12.23 -13.08
N PRO A 105 4.04 13.12 -12.07
CA PRO A 105 2.92 13.64 -11.29
C PRO A 105 1.84 14.31 -12.16
N ASP A 106 2.23 14.95 -13.25
CA ASP A 106 1.29 15.59 -14.17
C ASP A 106 0.41 14.59 -14.90
N ALA A 107 0.97 13.44 -15.31
CA ALA A 107 0.20 12.36 -15.93
C ALA A 107 -0.85 11.79 -14.96
N PHE A 108 -0.46 11.54 -13.72
CA PHE A 108 -1.40 11.11 -12.68
C PHE A 108 -2.49 12.16 -12.41
N THR A 109 -2.10 13.42 -12.26
CA THR A 109 -3.04 14.54 -12.04
C THR A 109 -4.04 14.68 -13.20
N ALA A 110 -3.56 14.53 -14.44
CA ALA A 110 -4.42 14.56 -15.62
C ALA A 110 -5.41 13.39 -15.67
N ALA A 111 -4.98 12.19 -15.28
CA ALA A 111 -5.82 11.01 -15.15
C ALA A 111 -6.86 11.15 -14.04
N SER A 112 -6.45 11.64 -12.85
CA SER A 112 -7.33 11.84 -11.68
C SER A 112 -8.49 12.83 -11.95
N ARG A 113 -8.29 13.80 -12.83
CA ARG A 113 -9.37 14.71 -13.24
C ARG A 113 -10.45 14.07 -14.10
N LYS A 114 -10.23 12.82 -14.50
CA LYS A 114 -11.11 12.03 -15.38
C LYS A 114 -11.29 10.61 -14.84
N SER A 115 -11.14 10.44 -13.53
CA SER A 115 -11.18 9.13 -12.88
C SER A 115 -12.52 8.41 -13.02
N ASP A 116 -13.58 9.14 -13.32
CA ASP A 116 -14.93 8.62 -13.60
C ASP A 116 -15.15 8.20 -15.08
N ARG A 117 -14.12 8.30 -15.93
CA ARG A 117 -14.23 8.04 -17.38
C ARG A 117 -13.29 6.92 -17.80
N ILE A 118 -13.56 6.37 -19.00
CA ILE A 118 -12.65 5.39 -19.60
C ILE A 118 -11.24 5.97 -19.71
N ALA A 119 -10.28 5.24 -19.17
CA ALA A 119 -8.88 5.62 -19.18
C ALA A 119 -8.28 5.62 -20.58
N ASP A 120 -7.11 6.25 -20.75
CA ASP A 120 -6.36 6.27 -22.00
C ASP A 120 -6.04 4.82 -22.44
N PRO A 121 -6.49 4.38 -23.63
CA PRO A 121 -6.28 3.01 -24.10
C PRO A 121 -4.81 2.66 -24.35
N ALA A 122 -3.91 3.62 -24.41
CA ALA A 122 -2.47 3.37 -24.47
C ALA A 122 -1.90 2.92 -23.11
N LEU A 123 -2.50 3.37 -22.00
CA LEU A 123 -2.06 3.10 -20.64
C LEU A 123 -2.91 2.01 -19.96
N PHE A 124 -4.14 1.84 -20.42
CA PHE A 124 -5.13 0.94 -19.84
C PHE A 124 -5.91 0.20 -20.93
N GLY A 125 -5.89 -1.13 -20.92
CA GLY A 125 -6.58 -1.97 -21.89
C GLY A 125 -5.65 -2.88 -22.67
N THR A 126 -6.18 -3.51 -23.72
CA THR A 126 -5.47 -4.57 -24.45
C THR A 126 -4.13 -4.15 -25.04
N LYS A 127 -3.98 -2.86 -25.42
CA LYS A 127 -2.74 -2.29 -25.97
C LYS A 127 -1.75 -1.80 -24.93
N ALA A 128 -2.19 -1.60 -23.68
CA ALA A 128 -1.31 -1.15 -22.61
C ALA A 128 -0.21 -2.19 -22.31
N ALA A 129 0.92 -1.74 -21.75
CA ALA A 129 2.04 -2.63 -21.44
C ALA A 129 1.65 -3.67 -20.37
N LYS A 130 1.06 -3.24 -19.27
CA LYS A 130 0.73 -4.11 -18.11
C LYS A 130 -0.76 -4.13 -17.75
N VAL A 131 -1.41 -2.99 -17.62
CA VAL A 131 -2.79 -2.92 -17.12
C VAL A 131 -3.78 -3.23 -18.22
N LYS A 132 -4.23 -4.48 -18.26
CA LYS A 132 -5.04 -5.01 -19.37
C LYS A 132 -6.54 -4.77 -19.24
N GLY A 133 -7.02 -4.42 -18.06
CA GLY A 133 -8.43 -4.13 -17.78
C GLY A 133 -8.64 -3.85 -16.29
N GLY A 134 -9.81 -3.37 -15.95
CA GLY A 134 -10.23 -3.09 -14.57
C GLY A 134 -11.47 -2.21 -14.55
N VAL A 135 -12.03 -2.06 -13.37
CA VAL A 135 -13.18 -1.18 -13.09
C VAL A 135 -13.04 -0.67 -11.65
N ASP A 136 -13.56 0.50 -11.37
CA ASP A 136 -13.85 0.91 -9.99
C ASP A 136 -15.23 0.36 -9.60
N LEU A 137 -15.26 -0.45 -8.55
CA LEU A 137 -16.50 -1.12 -8.10
C LEU A 137 -17.35 -0.21 -7.19
N VAL A 138 -16.78 0.86 -6.68
CA VAL A 138 -17.42 1.69 -5.66
C VAL A 138 -17.41 3.19 -5.99
N GLY A 139 -16.49 3.66 -6.80
CA GLY A 139 -16.28 5.08 -7.18
C GLY A 139 -15.51 5.88 -6.14
N ASP A 140 -14.78 6.90 -6.60
CA ASP A 140 -13.84 7.73 -5.83
C ASP A 140 -14.40 8.35 -4.54
N LYS A 141 -15.71 8.49 -4.44
CA LYS A 141 -16.38 9.16 -3.30
C LYS A 141 -16.94 8.18 -2.27
N TYR A 142 -16.75 6.89 -2.49
CA TYR A 142 -17.26 5.87 -1.58
C TYR A 142 -16.47 5.88 -0.27
N ASP A 143 -17.19 5.93 0.85
CA ASP A 143 -16.65 5.81 2.20
C ASP A 143 -17.33 4.63 2.91
N ALA A 144 -16.62 3.53 3.07
CA ALA A 144 -17.11 2.34 3.75
C ALA A 144 -17.43 2.56 5.24
N SER A 145 -16.94 3.64 5.85
CA SER A 145 -17.23 4.00 7.24
C SER A 145 -18.51 4.82 7.40
N ASP A 146 -19.01 5.42 6.31
CA ASP A 146 -20.30 6.14 6.30
C ASP A 146 -21.42 5.23 5.81
N PRO A 147 -22.40 4.84 6.67
CA PRO A 147 -23.53 3.97 6.30
C PRO A 147 -24.47 4.61 5.26
N LYS A 148 -24.34 5.90 4.99
CA LYS A 148 -25.12 6.60 3.95
C LYS A 148 -24.38 6.64 2.61
N SER A 149 -23.11 6.34 2.59
CA SER A 149 -22.32 6.27 1.35
C SER A 149 -22.81 5.11 0.49
N LYS A 150 -23.00 5.36 -0.79
CA LYS A 150 -23.42 4.34 -1.76
C LYS A 150 -22.38 4.19 -2.85
N PRO A 151 -22.10 2.95 -3.27
CA PRO A 151 -21.21 2.72 -4.41
C PRO A 151 -21.78 3.34 -5.70
N HIS A 152 -20.89 3.94 -6.46
CA HIS A 152 -21.12 4.45 -7.82
C HIS A 152 -20.03 3.93 -8.74
N PRO A 153 -20.13 2.67 -9.19
CA PRO A 153 -19.12 2.05 -10.03
C PRO A 153 -18.84 2.82 -11.31
N ASP A 154 -17.60 2.82 -11.76
CA ASP A 154 -17.18 3.42 -13.00
C ASP A 154 -16.11 2.58 -13.75
N PRO A 155 -15.81 2.89 -15.03
CA PRO A 155 -14.91 2.08 -15.85
C PRO A 155 -13.42 2.36 -15.62
N ASN A 156 -13.04 3.16 -14.62
CA ASN A 156 -11.66 3.61 -14.43
C ASN A 156 -11.11 3.19 -13.06
N PRO A 157 -10.26 2.16 -12.98
CA PRO A 157 -9.71 1.68 -11.71
C PRO A 157 -8.51 2.50 -11.22
N LEU A 158 -8.45 3.80 -11.50
CA LEU A 158 -7.31 4.62 -11.05
C LEU A 158 -7.22 4.62 -9.52
N ASP A 159 -6.04 4.33 -9.00
CA ASP A 159 -5.81 4.33 -7.56
C ASP A 159 -5.94 5.74 -6.96
N CYS A 160 -6.52 5.83 -5.78
CA CYS A 160 -6.64 7.10 -5.06
C CYS A 160 -5.25 7.61 -4.64
N ALA A 161 -5.02 8.91 -4.81
CA ALA A 161 -3.73 9.56 -4.49
C ALA A 161 -3.25 9.34 -3.03
N ALA A 162 -4.17 9.07 -2.11
CA ALA A 162 -3.85 8.83 -0.70
C ALA A 162 -3.65 7.35 -0.35
N ALA A 163 -4.09 6.41 -1.21
CA ALA A 163 -4.08 4.98 -0.95
C ALA A 163 -2.80 4.31 -1.46
N GLY A 164 -2.63 4.20 -2.76
CA GLY A 164 -1.46 3.60 -3.40
C GLY A 164 -1.21 2.12 -3.10
N HIS A 165 -2.07 1.49 -2.28
CA HIS A 165 -1.87 0.11 -1.86
C HIS A 165 -2.03 -0.86 -3.03
N GLY A 166 -3.12 -0.75 -3.79
CA GLY A 166 -3.37 -1.60 -4.96
C GLY A 166 -2.31 -1.43 -6.04
N SER A 167 -1.83 -0.22 -6.27
CA SER A 167 -0.70 0.05 -7.16
C SER A 167 0.57 -0.66 -6.70
N HIS A 168 0.88 -0.65 -5.40
CA HIS A 168 2.04 -1.35 -4.85
C HIS A 168 1.90 -2.87 -4.97
N VAL A 169 0.73 -3.42 -4.65
CA VAL A 169 0.44 -4.86 -4.80
C VAL A 169 0.59 -5.30 -6.26
N ALA A 170 -0.01 -4.55 -7.20
CA ALA A 170 0.10 -4.83 -8.63
C ALA A 170 1.54 -4.71 -9.14
N GLY A 171 2.31 -3.73 -8.66
CA GLY A 171 3.74 -3.56 -8.97
C GLY A 171 4.57 -4.76 -8.51
N THR A 172 4.31 -5.26 -7.30
CA THR A 172 4.97 -6.48 -6.78
C THR A 172 4.68 -7.70 -7.67
N ILE A 173 3.46 -7.81 -8.21
CA ILE A 173 3.04 -8.95 -9.05
C ILE A 173 3.61 -8.85 -10.46
N ALA A 174 3.58 -7.67 -11.06
CA ALA A 174 3.75 -7.52 -12.50
C ALA A 174 4.48 -6.25 -12.94
N GLY A 175 5.09 -5.51 -12.02
CA GLY A 175 5.86 -4.30 -12.34
C GLY A 175 6.98 -4.58 -13.35
N LEU A 176 7.27 -3.57 -14.16
CA LEU A 176 8.39 -3.59 -15.10
C LEU A 176 9.71 -3.18 -14.43
N GLY A 177 9.60 -2.48 -13.31
CA GLY A 177 10.72 -1.78 -12.69
C GLY A 177 10.85 -0.34 -13.19
N VAL A 178 11.39 0.51 -12.33
CA VAL A 178 11.64 1.93 -12.64
C VAL A 178 13.11 2.21 -12.45
N THR A 179 13.77 2.74 -13.48
CA THR A 179 15.18 3.09 -13.44
C THR A 179 15.44 4.26 -12.48
N THR A 180 16.69 4.51 -12.15
CA THR A 180 17.07 5.65 -11.30
C THR A 180 16.74 7.01 -11.92
N SER A 181 16.59 7.09 -13.25
CA SER A 181 16.09 8.28 -13.96
C SER A 181 14.57 8.48 -13.84
N GLY A 182 13.84 7.44 -13.45
CA GLY A 182 12.37 7.48 -13.35
C GLY A 182 11.65 6.84 -14.53
N ASP A 183 12.39 6.30 -15.50
CA ASP A 183 11.84 5.68 -16.69
C ASP A 183 11.47 4.22 -16.46
N THR A 184 10.55 3.70 -17.27
CA THR A 184 10.21 2.27 -17.28
C THR A 184 11.44 1.45 -17.62
N TYR A 185 11.71 0.39 -16.85
CA TYR A 185 12.72 -0.59 -17.19
C TYR A 185 12.20 -1.58 -18.23
N HIS A 186 13.02 -1.87 -19.24
CA HIS A 186 12.63 -2.73 -20.37
C HIS A 186 13.41 -4.06 -20.44
N GLY A 187 13.97 -4.50 -19.32
CA GLY A 187 14.74 -5.75 -19.25
C GLY A 187 16.23 -5.56 -19.53
N PRO A 188 16.99 -6.65 -19.51
CA PRO A 188 16.53 -8.04 -19.40
C PRO A 188 15.97 -8.40 -18.00
N TYR A 189 15.02 -9.33 -17.96
CA TYR A 189 14.44 -9.87 -16.70
C TYR A 189 14.98 -11.31 -16.48
N ASP A 190 16.28 -11.41 -16.34
CA ASP A 190 17.03 -12.67 -16.27
C ASP A 190 17.73 -12.87 -14.92
N GLY A 191 17.37 -12.05 -13.93
CA GLY A 191 17.99 -12.04 -12.61
C GLY A 191 19.33 -11.33 -12.53
N THR A 192 19.96 -10.96 -13.65
CA THR A 192 21.24 -10.20 -13.66
C THR A 192 21.04 -8.75 -13.23
N THR A 193 19.80 -8.34 -13.05
CA THR A 193 19.41 -6.98 -12.66
C THR A 193 19.22 -6.81 -11.17
N ALA A 194 19.42 -7.87 -10.36
CA ALA A 194 19.30 -7.80 -8.90
C ALA A 194 20.24 -6.73 -8.28
N ASP A 195 21.35 -6.45 -8.93
CA ASP A 195 22.33 -5.44 -8.49
C ASP A 195 22.00 -4.02 -9.01
N LYS A 196 21.02 -3.86 -9.88
CA LYS A 196 20.63 -2.55 -10.39
C LYS A 196 19.76 -1.83 -9.37
N LYS A 197 20.12 -0.60 -9.06
CA LYS A 197 19.30 0.27 -8.21
C LYS A 197 18.07 0.72 -9.01
N PHE A 198 16.92 0.28 -8.58
CA PHE A 198 15.64 0.81 -9.02
C PHE A 198 15.20 1.94 -8.08
N LYS A 199 14.32 2.83 -8.59
CA LYS A 199 13.80 3.97 -7.83
C LYS A 199 12.57 3.55 -7.01
#